data_798dbb95f21068f43b4a4b8e49f10adf
#
_entry.id   798dbb95f21068f43b4a4b8e49f10adf
#
_cell.length_a   1.000
_cell.length_b   1.000
_cell.length_c   1.000
_cell.angle_alpha   90.00
_cell.angle_beta   90.00
_cell.angle_gamma   90.00
#
_symmetry.space_group_name_H-M   'P 1'
#
loop_
_entity.id
_entity.type
_entity.pdbx_description
1 polymer ?
#
loop_
_entity_poly.entity_id
_entity_poly.type
_entity_poly.pdbx_seq_one_letter_code
_entity_poly.pdbx_strand_id
1 'polypeptide(L)'
;LLVKTKLVESSLSDNIVNFLNQDKIANLNIFEILENSSAAKIYVDSLDKPTGVLVNDGYFNYVYTKDDKFIDVMLNQFFSEVGEYGFSGVESKMADKIISKHNVEWRNKCDLYYYDEESVDTSKISSNVKSIDIRDADMINDFYTYKSENSIYSIIECIKNRSTSGVYIDGDLVSWVMVHEDGSMGIMYTKKEFRNKGYAVDVTIDLLDKLLKENKIPFLHIVEDNMPSHKLAKKCGLKLYGKCTWFGIIIQ
;
A
#
# COMPACT_ATOMS: atom_id res chain seq x y z
N LEU A 1 -32.85 -19.70 15.84
CA LEU A 1 -31.40 -19.93 15.79
C LEU A 1 -30.82 -18.98 14.76
N LEU A 2 -30.26 -17.85 15.22
CA LEU A 2 -29.43 -16.99 14.36
C LEU A 2 -28.20 -17.82 13.98
N VAL A 3 -28.09 -18.21 12.72
CA VAL A 3 -26.86 -18.76 12.18
C VAL A 3 -25.82 -17.65 12.33
N LYS A 4 -24.87 -17.83 13.24
CA LYS A 4 -23.70 -16.91 13.31
C LYS A 4 -22.98 -17.05 11.98
N THR A 5 -23.09 -16.04 11.13
CA THR A 5 -22.29 -15.95 9.89
C THR A 5 -20.82 -16.03 10.33
N LYS A 6 -20.07 -16.93 9.71
CA LYS A 6 -18.64 -17.13 9.98
C LYS A 6 -17.89 -16.90 8.68
N LEU A 7 -16.76 -16.18 8.74
CA LEU A 7 -15.88 -16.06 7.58
C LEU A 7 -15.17 -17.38 7.35
N VAL A 8 -15.08 -17.78 6.08
CA VAL A 8 -14.41 -18.99 5.62
C VAL A 8 -13.17 -18.63 4.82
N GLU A 9 -12.10 -19.40 5.01
CA GLU A 9 -10.89 -19.30 4.20
C GLU A 9 -11.18 -19.74 2.77
N SER A 10 -10.63 -19.01 1.80
CA SER A 10 -10.84 -19.27 0.36
C SER A 10 -9.54 -19.05 -0.41
N SER A 11 -9.43 -19.68 -1.58
CA SER A 11 -8.53 -19.24 -2.62
C SER A 11 -9.14 -18.06 -3.39
N LEU A 12 -8.32 -17.31 -4.12
CA LEU A 12 -8.79 -16.25 -5.00
C LEU A 12 -9.66 -16.86 -6.12
N SER A 13 -10.95 -16.53 -6.11
CA SER A 13 -11.93 -17.00 -7.10
C SER A 13 -12.48 -15.86 -7.94
N ASP A 14 -13.10 -16.18 -9.08
CA ASP A 14 -13.74 -15.17 -9.93
C ASP A 14 -14.79 -14.35 -9.19
N ASN A 15 -15.54 -14.98 -8.25
CA ASN A 15 -16.53 -14.26 -7.44
C ASN A 15 -15.89 -13.21 -6.55
N ILE A 16 -14.74 -13.51 -5.93
CA ILE A 16 -13.97 -12.56 -5.10
C ILE A 16 -13.38 -11.46 -5.98
N VAL A 17 -12.77 -11.82 -7.11
CA VAL A 17 -12.23 -10.85 -8.09
C VAL A 17 -13.33 -9.90 -8.58
N ASN A 18 -14.49 -10.44 -8.97
CA ASN A 18 -15.63 -9.62 -9.41
C ASN A 18 -16.17 -8.70 -8.32
N PHE A 19 -16.16 -9.16 -7.05
CA PHE A 19 -16.57 -8.34 -5.93
C PHE A 19 -15.57 -7.18 -5.68
N LEU A 20 -14.27 -7.46 -5.65
CA LEU A 20 -13.21 -6.45 -5.48
C LEU A 20 -13.19 -5.45 -6.65
N ASN A 21 -13.44 -5.90 -7.88
CA ASN A 21 -13.51 -5.06 -9.07
C ASN A 21 -14.70 -4.07 -9.07
N GLN A 22 -15.68 -4.21 -8.18
CA GLN A 22 -16.74 -3.20 -8.02
C GLN A 22 -16.19 -1.86 -7.53
N ASP A 23 -15.00 -1.86 -6.96
CA ASP A 23 -14.23 -0.68 -6.57
C ASP A 23 -12.73 -0.96 -6.70
N LYS A 24 -12.29 -1.18 -7.94
CA LYS A 24 -10.94 -1.66 -8.24
C LYS A 24 -9.85 -0.78 -7.64
N ILE A 25 -10.01 0.55 -7.72
CA ILE A 25 -8.98 1.49 -7.25
C ILE A 25 -8.82 1.44 -5.72
N ALA A 26 -9.93 1.35 -4.98
CA ALA A 26 -9.87 1.20 -3.53
C ALA A 26 -9.21 -0.13 -3.09
N ASN A 27 -9.22 -1.13 -3.96
CA ASN A 27 -8.76 -2.49 -3.67
C ASN A 27 -7.44 -2.86 -4.35
N LEU A 28 -6.70 -1.89 -4.90
CA LEU A 28 -5.41 -2.18 -5.56
C LEU A 28 -4.43 -2.85 -4.60
N ASN A 29 -4.36 -2.40 -3.35
CA ASN A 29 -3.51 -3.01 -2.32
C ASN A 29 -3.89 -4.46 -2.01
N ILE A 30 -5.19 -4.82 -2.09
CA ILE A 30 -5.66 -6.21 -1.91
C ILE A 30 -5.19 -7.08 -3.08
N PHE A 31 -5.34 -6.61 -4.32
CA PHE A 31 -4.88 -7.36 -5.48
C PHE A 31 -3.37 -7.58 -5.45
N GLU A 32 -2.61 -6.53 -5.14
CA GLU A 32 -1.15 -6.57 -5.11
C GLU A 32 -0.61 -7.45 -3.98
N ILE A 33 -1.18 -7.38 -2.77
CA ILE A 33 -0.72 -8.26 -1.67
C ILE A 33 -1.00 -9.73 -1.97
N LEU A 34 -2.11 -10.04 -2.64
CA LEU A 34 -2.44 -11.41 -3.04
C LEU A 34 -1.52 -11.95 -4.15
N GLU A 35 -0.96 -11.07 -4.97
CA GLU A 35 0.05 -11.43 -5.99
C GLU A 35 1.44 -11.58 -5.38
N ASN A 36 1.82 -10.68 -4.46
CA ASN A 36 3.19 -10.53 -3.98
C ASN A 36 3.51 -11.40 -2.75
N SER A 37 2.51 -11.76 -1.93
CA SER A 37 2.72 -12.54 -0.71
C SER A 37 2.11 -13.93 -0.77
N SER A 38 2.97 -14.94 -0.67
CA SER A 38 2.54 -16.34 -0.53
C SER A 38 1.93 -16.67 0.84
N ALA A 39 2.09 -15.80 1.83
CA ALA A 39 1.54 -15.94 3.17
C ALA A 39 0.12 -15.39 3.27
N ALA A 40 -0.33 -14.58 2.31
CA ALA A 40 -1.63 -13.94 2.32
C ALA A 40 -2.77 -14.96 2.29
N LYS A 41 -3.70 -14.83 3.24
CA LYS A 41 -4.88 -15.67 3.37
C LYS A 41 -6.14 -14.85 3.17
N ILE A 42 -7.08 -15.36 2.38
CA ILE A 42 -8.34 -14.73 2.04
C ILE A 42 -9.46 -15.31 2.90
N TYR A 43 -10.29 -14.46 3.47
CA TYR A 43 -11.49 -14.85 4.20
C TYR A 43 -12.71 -14.08 3.68
N VAL A 44 -13.81 -14.78 3.44
CA VAL A 44 -15.08 -14.26 2.93
C VAL A 44 -16.26 -14.78 3.73
N ASP A 45 -17.36 -14.06 3.70
CA ASP A 45 -18.64 -14.49 4.31
C ASP A 45 -19.42 -15.45 3.42
N SER A 46 -19.19 -15.46 2.12
CA SER A 46 -19.81 -16.34 1.12
C SER A 46 -18.86 -16.60 -0.04
N LEU A 47 -18.72 -17.88 -0.44
CA LEU A 47 -17.92 -18.25 -1.61
C LEU A 47 -18.59 -17.89 -2.93
N ASP A 48 -19.92 -17.92 -2.98
CA ASP A 48 -20.68 -17.66 -4.21
C ASP A 48 -20.97 -16.17 -4.41
N LYS A 49 -21.29 -15.47 -3.34
CA LYS A 49 -21.67 -14.06 -3.39
C LYS A 49 -21.10 -13.31 -2.17
N PRO A 50 -19.81 -13.02 -2.17
CA PRO A 50 -19.19 -12.33 -1.05
C PRO A 50 -19.76 -10.91 -0.87
N THR A 51 -19.97 -10.50 0.39
CA THR A 51 -20.30 -9.11 0.76
C THR A 51 -19.12 -8.40 1.39
N GLY A 52 -18.06 -9.14 1.72
CA GLY A 52 -16.80 -8.63 2.22
C GLY A 52 -15.64 -9.60 2.00
N VAL A 53 -14.45 -9.04 2.00
CA VAL A 53 -13.18 -9.74 1.90
C VAL A 53 -12.25 -9.22 2.99
N LEU A 54 -11.65 -10.14 3.74
CA LEU A 54 -10.50 -9.90 4.60
C LEU A 54 -9.31 -10.65 4.00
N VAL A 55 -8.20 -9.95 3.80
CA VAL A 55 -6.91 -10.58 3.51
C VAL A 55 -5.99 -10.36 4.71
N ASN A 56 -5.45 -11.43 5.26
CA ASN A 56 -4.46 -11.40 6.32
C ASN A 56 -3.10 -11.80 5.77
N ASP A 57 -2.10 -10.97 5.95
CA ASP A 57 -0.71 -11.19 5.57
C ASP A 57 0.19 -11.10 6.81
N GLY A 58 -0.03 -11.98 7.77
CA GLY A 58 0.65 -11.93 9.06
C GLY A 58 0.21 -10.76 9.92
N TYR A 59 1.03 -9.69 10.03
CA TYR A 59 0.70 -8.52 10.84
C TYR A 59 -0.36 -7.64 10.21
N PHE A 60 -0.30 -7.43 8.86
CA PHE A 60 -1.24 -6.53 8.18
C PHE A 60 -2.49 -7.25 7.70
N ASN A 61 -3.59 -6.53 7.83
CA ASN A 61 -4.93 -6.92 7.39
C ASN A 61 -5.45 -5.90 6.37
N TYR A 62 -6.02 -6.40 5.28
CA TYR A 62 -6.62 -5.65 4.20
C TYR A 62 -8.10 -5.98 4.16
N VAL A 63 -8.96 -4.98 4.16
CA VAL A 63 -10.41 -5.20 4.31
C VAL A 63 -11.17 -4.39 3.27
N TYR A 64 -12.08 -5.08 2.57
CA TYR A 64 -13.08 -4.43 1.75
C TYR A 64 -14.46 -5.06 1.97
N THR A 65 -15.46 -4.25 2.27
CA THR A 65 -16.85 -4.71 2.41
C THR A 65 -17.84 -3.59 2.10
N LYS A 66 -19.04 -3.99 1.69
CA LYS A 66 -20.21 -3.12 1.54
C LYS A 66 -21.26 -3.40 2.62
N ASP A 67 -21.03 -4.37 3.50
CA ASP A 67 -21.92 -4.73 4.59
C ASP A 67 -21.25 -4.55 5.95
N ASP A 68 -21.80 -3.69 6.75
CA ASP A 68 -21.35 -3.44 8.13
C ASP A 68 -21.32 -4.69 9.01
N LYS A 69 -22.19 -5.66 8.74
CA LYS A 69 -22.23 -6.93 9.47
C LYS A 69 -20.96 -7.76 9.24
N PHE A 70 -20.35 -7.64 8.05
CA PHE A 70 -19.08 -8.29 7.78
C PHE A 70 -17.99 -7.86 8.77
N ILE A 71 -17.91 -6.57 9.07
CA ILE A 71 -16.94 -6.04 10.05
C ILE A 71 -17.17 -6.65 11.41
N ASP A 72 -18.43 -6.77 11.87
CA ASP A 72 -18.73 -7.35 13.17
C ASP A 72 -18.35 -8.83 13.26
N VAL A 73 -18.61 -9.60 12.21
CA VAL A 73 -18.21 -11.01 12.14
C VAL A 73 -16.68 -11.15 12.12
N MET A 74 -16.02 -10.36 11.28
CA MET A 74 -14.56 -10.32 11.15
C MET A 74 -13.89 -10.02 12.50
N LEU A 75 -14.33 -8.98 13.19
CA LEU A 75 -13.74 -8.57 14.47
C LEU A 75 -13.92 -9.65 15.54
N ASN A 76 -15.10 -10.25 15.62
CA ASN A 76 -15.36 -11.31 16.59
C ASN A 76 -14.60 -12.61 16.30
N GLN A 77 -14.27 -12.89 15.04
CA GLN A 77 -13.63 -14.14 14.64
C GLN A 77 -12.10 -14.07 14.69
N PHE A 78 -11.51 -12.95 14.29
CA PHE A 78 -10.05 -12.84 14.08
C PHE A 78 -9.36 -11.86 15.03
N PHE A 79 -10.11 -10.95 15.65
CA PHE A 79 -9.54 -9.88 16.48
C PHE A 79 -10.15 -9.88 17.89
N SER A 80 -10.22 -11.06 18.50
CA SER A 80 -10.71 -11.28 19.87
C SER A 80 -9.61 -11.77 20.83
N GLU A 81 -8.46 -12.18 20.31
CA GLU A 81 -7.33 -12.62 21.13
C GLU A 81 -6.40 -11.46 21.45
N VAL A 82 -5.71 -11.57 22.59
CA VAL A 82 -4.69 -10.58 23.02
C VAL A 82 -3.61 -10.48 21.95
N GLY A 83 -3.34 -9.27 21.48
CA GLY A 83 -2.35 -9.04 20.43
C GLY A 83 -2.42 -7.68 19.78
N GLU A 84 -1.49 -7.44 18.88
CA GLU A 84 -1.38 -6.24 18.05
C GLU A 84 -1.70 -6.60 16.59
N TYR A 85 -2.57 -5.81 15.95
CA TYR A 85 -3.05 -6.07 14.59
C TYR A 85 -2.98 -4.80 13.76
N GLY A 86 -2.24 -4.84 12.65
CA GLY A 86 -2.13 -3.75 11.69
C GLY A 86 -3.20 -3.83 10.60
N PHE A 87 -3.65 -2.69 10.12
CA PHE A 87 -4.56 -2.56 8.98
C PHE A 87 -3.97 -1.61 7.94
N SER A 88 -3.90 -2.05 6.70
CA SER A 88 -3.28 -1.33 5.59
C SER A 88 -4.32 -0.71 4.65
N GLY A 89 -4.31 0.63 4.53
CA GLY A 89 -5.02 1.33 3.47
C GLY A 89 -6.54 1.13 3.44
N VAL A 90 -7.16 0.86 4.59
CA VAL A 90 -8.60 0.61 4.69
C VAL A 90 -9.38 1.90 4.42
N GLU A 91 -10.47 1.85 3.63
CA GLU A 91 -11.34 3.01 3.39
C GLU A 91 -11.74 3.66 4.71
N SER A 92 -11.70 5.01 4.77
CA SER A 92 -11.73 5.73 6.05
C SER A 92 -12.97 5.49 6.90
N LYS A 93 -14.17 5.36 6.31
CA LYS A 93 -15.40 5.08 7.08
C LYS A 93 -15.38 3.68 7.70
N MET A 94 -14.86 2.71 6.96
CA MET A 94 -14.69 1.35 7.43
C MET A 94 -13.63 1.29 8.55
N ALA A 95 -12.50 1.99 8.36
CA ALA A 95 -11.47 2.13 9.37
C ALA A 95 -12.02 2.75 10.66
N ASP A 96 -12.81 3.83 10.57
CA ASP A 96 -13.44 4.49 11.73
C ASP A 96 -14.35 3.52 12.50
N LYS A 97 -15.06 2.65 11.79
CA LYS A 97 -15.92 1.63 12.43
C LYS A 97 -15.12 0.59 13.19
N ILE A 98 -14.02 0.09 12.62
CA ILE A 98 -13.11 -0.86 13.29
C ILE A 98 -12.48 -0.19 14.53
N ILE A 99 -11.92 1.00 14.35
CA ILE A 99 -11.26 1.81 15.37
C ILE A 99 -12.20 2.12 16.55
N SER A 100 -13.47 2.40 16.29
CA SER A 100 -14.43 2.74 17.35
C SER A 100 -14.68 1.60 18.36
N LYS A 101 -14.24 0.38 18.06
CA LYS A 101 -14.46 -0.82 18.89
C LYS A 101 -13.22 -1.30 19.61
N HIS A 102 -12.05 -0.71 19.35
CA HIS A 102 -10.76 -1.18 19.88
C HIS A 102 -9.88 -0.02 20.35
N ASN A 103 -8.88 -0.36 21.19
CA ASN A 103 -7.82 0.57 21.52
C ASN A 103 -6.88 0.72 20.33
N VAL A 104 -6.59 1.96 19.95
CA VAL A 104 -5.72 2.30 18.82
C VAL A 104 -4.32 2.59 19.31
N GLU A 105 -3.33 1.89 18.77
CA GLU A 105 -1.92 2.13 19.05
C GLU A 105 -1.36 3.27 18.19
N TRP A 106 -1.65 3.21 16.90
CA TRP A 106 -1.23 4.22 15.93
C TRP A 106 -2.25 4.37 14.81
N ARG A 107 -2.27 5.54 14.17
CA ARG A 107 -3.21 5.86 13.09
C ARG A 107 -2.62 6.89 12.14
N ASN A 108 -2.61 6.59 10.84
CA ASN A 108 -2.24 7.48 9.76
C ASN A 108 -3.42 7.62 8.78
N LYS A 109 -4.06 8.78 8.77
CA LYS A 109 -5.06 9.12 7.75
C LYS A 109 -4.34 9.49 6.47
N CYS A 110 -4.76 8.91 5.36
CA CYS A 110 -4.11 9.06 4.06
C CYS A 110 -5.12 9.40 2.97
N ASP A 111 -4.61 10.07 1.96
CA ASP A 111 -5.25 10.21 0.67
C ASP A 111 -4.70 9.15 -0.28
N LEU A 112 -5.60 8.39 -0.93
CA LEU A 112 -5.26 7.43 -1.99
C LEU A 112 -5.19 8.18 -3.32
N TYR A 113 -4.04 8.12 -3.97
CA TYR A 113 -3.80 8.61 -5.32
C TYR A 113 -3.52 7.44 -6.26
N TYR A 114 -3.92 7.56 -7.53
CA TYR A 114 -3.64 6.58 -8.57
C TYR A 114 -3.32 7.28 -9.89
N TYR A 115 -2.69 6.56 -10.80
CA TYR A 115 -2.39 7.01 -12.15
C TYR A 115 -3.26 6.22 -13.13
N ASP A 116 -4.08 6.90 -13.95
CA ASP A 116 -5.11 6.28 -14.78
C ASP A 116 -4.88 6.45 -16.31
N GLU A 117 -3.68 6.89 -16.69
CA GLU A 117 -3.32 6.97 -18.10
C GLU A 117 -2.54 5.69 -18.50
N GLU A 118 -2.62 5.32 -19.79
CA GLU A 118 -1.94 4.12 -20.31
C GLU A 118 -0.43 4.30 -20.50
N SER A 119 0.04 5.54 -20.51
CA SER A 119 1.46 5.88 -20.66
C SER A 119 1.81 7.15 -19.89
N VAL A 120 3.10 7.33 -19.63
CA VAL A 120 3.63 8.54 -19.01
C VAL A 120 4.69 9.18 -19.91
N ASP A 121 4.73 10.52 -19.93
CA ASP A 121 5.72 11.27 -20.72
C ASP A 121 7.09 11.23 -20.06
N THR A 122 7.91 10.26 -20.44
CA THR A 122 9.29 10.06 -19.94
C THR A 122 10.27 11.13 -20.45
N SER A 123 9.90 11.95 -21.46
CA SER A 123 10.75 13.04 -21.93
C SER A 123 10.99 14.14 -20.87
N LYS A 124 10.16 14.14 -19.83
CA LYS A 124 10.32 15.02 -18.66
C LYS A 124 11.42 14.60 -17.70
N ILE A 125 11.96 13.40 -17.83
CA ILE A 125 13.07 12.94 -17.00
C ILE A 125 14.35 13.66 -17.45
N SER A 126 14.95 14.41 -16.54
CA SER A 126 16.16 15.18 -16.81
C SER A 126 17.45 14.54 -16.25
N SER A 127 17.30 13.56 -15.37
CA SER A 127 18.39 12.88 -14.68
C SER A 127 18.60 11.47 -15.22
N ASN A 128 19.78 10.89 -14.95
CA ASN A 128 20.00 9.47 -15.19
C ASN A 128 19.36 8.64 -14.07
N VAL A 129 18.15 8.14 -14.34
CA VAL A 129 17.42 7.29 -13.41
C VAL A 129 17.68 5.83 -13.72
N LYS A 130 17.90 5.03 -12.69
CA LYS A 130 18.09 3.57 -12.80
C LYS A 130 17.48 2.84 -11.60
N SER A 131 17.33 1.53 -11.69
CA SER A 131 16.93 0.70 -10.55
C SER A 131 17.92 0.83 -9.39
N ILE A 132 17.40 0.70 -8.16
CA ILE A 132 18.19 0.81 -6.94
C ILE A 132 19.08 -0.43 -6.78
N ASP A 133 20.34 -0.20 -6.42
CA ASP A 133 21.29 -1.28 -6.12
C ASP A 133 21.04 -1.79 -4.68
N ILE A 134 21.11 -3.10 -4.48
CA ILE A 134 20.91 -3.74 -3.17
C ILE A 134 21.87 -3.23 -2.09
N ARG A 135 23.08 -2.81 -2.47
CA ARG A 135 24.06 -2.20 -1.55
C ARG A 135 23.59 -0.90 -0.88
N ASP A 136 22.55 -0.25 -1.44
CA ASP A 136 22.00 0.98 -0.90
C ASP A 136 20.95 0.73 0.20
N ALA A 137 20.57 -0.53 0.46
CA ALA A 137 19.49 -0.90 1.37
C ALA A 137 19.67 -0.34 2.79
N ASP A 138 20.86 -0.47 3.37
CA ASP A 138 21.15 0.04 4.72
C ASP A 138 20.98 1.56 4.79
N MET A 139 21.51 2.29 3.82
CA MET A 139 21.37 3.74 3.73
C MET A 139 19.90 4.13 3.55
N ILE A 140 19.14 3.46 2.68
CA ILE A 140 17.70 3.70 2.51
C ILE A 140 16.98 3.49 3.85
N ASN A 141 17.29 2.42 4.58
CA ASN A 141 16.71 2.12 5.89
C ASN A 141 17.01 3.22 6.92
N ASP A 142 18.18 3.85 6.87
CA ASP A 142 18.54 4.97 7.76
C ASP A 142 17.68 6.23 7.52
N PHE A 143 17.18 6.42 6.28
CA PHE A 143 16.29 7.52 5.92
C PHE A 143 14.80 7.14 5.96
N TYR A 144 14.47 5.88 6.28
CA TYR A 144 13.09 5.42 6.27
C TYR A 144 12.30 5.94 7.48
N THR A 145 11.19 6.62 7.22
CA THR A 145 10.37 7.26 8.25
C THR A 145 9.79 6.26 9.27
N TYR A 146 9.45 5.05 8.81
CA TYR A 146 8.87 3.97 9.62
C TYR A 146 9.89 2.89 9.95
N LYS A 147 11.14 3.30 10.22
CA LYS A 147 12.23 2.39 10.58
C LYS A 147 11.88 1.57 11.81
N SER A 148 12.08 0.27 11.71
CA SER A 148 11.93 -0.72 12.79
C SER A 148 13.07 -1.74 12.73
N GLU A 149 13.10 -2.68 13.68
CA GLU A 149 14.09 -3.77 13.67
C GLU A 149 14.04 -4.63 12.40
N ASN A 150 12.85 -4.75 11.78
CA ASN A 150 12.62 -5.58 10.61
C ASN A 150 12.54 -4.81 9.29
N SER A 151 12.54 -3.47 9.31
CA SER A 151 12.34 -2.66 8.10
C SER A 151 13.42 -2.86 7.04
N ILE A 152 14.65 -3.19 7.43
CA ILE A 152 15.74 -3.52 6.49
C ILE A 152 15.40 -4.72 5.61
N TYR A 153 14.79 -5.77 6.16
CA TYR A 153 14.38 -6.95 5.39
C TYR A 153 13.32 -6.61 4.37
N SER A 154 12.32 -5.80 4.74
CA SER A 154 11.29 -5.32 3.82
C SER A 154 11.88 -4.47 2.69
N ILE A 155 12.85 -3.59 2.98
CA ILE A 155 13.54 -2.78 1.97
C ILE A 155 14.33 -3.67 0.99
N ILE A 156 15.06 -4.67 1.51
CA ILE A 156 15.80 -5.65 0.69
C ILE A 156 14.84 -6.40 -0.24
N GLU A 157 13.70 -6.87 0.27
CA GLU A 157 12.68 -7.56 -0.53
C GLU A 157 12.05 -6.63 -1.58
N CYS A 158 11.81 -5.35 -1.26
CA CYS A 158 11.37 -4.36 -2.25
C CYS A 158 12.40 -4.22 -3.39
N ILE A 159 13.69 -4.07 -3.07
CA ILE A 159 14.74 -3.90 -4.09
C ILE A 159 14.89 -5.14 -5.00
N LYS A 160 14.75 -6.34 -4.43
CA LYS A 160 14.93 -7.60 -5.16
C LYS A 160 13.76 -7.96 -6.07
N ASN A 161 12.55 -7.71 -5.61
CA ASN A 161 11.36 -8.35 -6.18
C ASN A 161 10.42 -7.36 -6.89
N ARG A 162 10.60 -6.04 -6.73
CA ARG A 162 9.68 -5.04 -7.24
C ARG A 162 10.40 -3.90 -7.95
N SER A 163 9.68 -3.15 -8.78
CA SER A 163 10.24 -2.01 -9.48
C SER A 163 10.69 -0.91 -8.51
N THR A 164 11.86 -0.35 -8.79
CA THR A 164 12.49 0.74 -8.04
C THR A 164 13.07 1.77 -8.98
N SER A 165 13.19 3.03 -8.51
CA SER A 165 13.78 4.12 -9.28
C SER A 165 14.65 4.99 -8.41
N GLY A 166 15.89 5.23 -8.85
CA GLY A 166 16.89 6.00 -8.12
C GLY A 166 17.72 6.91 -9.03
N VAL A 167 18.01 8.11 -8.53
CA VAL A 167 19.00 9.03 -9.13
C VAL A 167 20.31 8.90 -8.38
N TYR A 168 21.39 8.70 -9.13
CA TYR A 168 22.76 8.60 -8.63
C TYR A 168 23.61 9.78 -9.11
N ILE A 169 24.34 10.41 -8.19
CA ILE A 169 25.32 11.47 -8.46
C ILE A 169 26.67 11.02 -7.90
N ASP A 170 27.69 11.02 -8.73
CA ASP A 170 29.05 10.58 -8.37
C ASP A 170 29.11 9.18 -7.72
N GLY A 171 28.17 8.32 -8.07
CA GLY A 171 28.05 6.97 -7.55
C GLY A 171 27.16 6.81 -6.33
N ASP A 172 26.72 7.89 -5.71
CA ASP A 172 25.85 7.89 -4.53
C ASP A 172 24.37 8.00 -4.90
N LEU A 173 23.51 7.20 -4.30
CA LEU A 173 22.07 7.32 -4.40
C LEU A 173 21.60 8.57 -3.64
N VAL A 174 20.95 9.51 -4.35
CA VAL A 174 20.56 10.81 -3.81
C VAL A 174 19.06 11.06 -3.76
N SER A 175 18.29 10.35 -4.60
CA SER A 175 16.82 10.37 -4.61
C SER A 175 16.31 9.04 -5.05
N TRP A 176 15.22 8.54 -4.42
CA TRP A 176 14.66 7.24 -4.73
C TRP A 176 13.17 7.14 -4.43
N VAL A 177 12.53 6.16 -5.06
CA VAL A 177 11.19 5.68 -4.77
C VAL A 177 11.13 4.19 -5.06
N MET A 178 10.33 3.45 -4.31
CA MET A 178 10.20 2.00 -4.38
C MET A 178 8.72 1.59 -4.36
N VAL A 179 8.46 0.31 -4.54
CA VAL A 179 7.12 -0.29 -4.42
C VAL A 179 7.08 -1.17 -3.19
N HIS A 180 6.10 -0.94 -2.31
CA HIS A 180 5.81 -1.79 -1.15
C HIS A 180 5.25 -3.15 -1.57
N GLU A 181 5.17 -4.09 -0.63
CA GLU A 181 4.60 -5.42 -0.88
C GLU A 181 3.12 -5.37 -1.29
N ASP A 182 2.36 -4.42 -0.78
CA ASP A 182 0.98 -4.15 -1.16
C ASP A 182 0.84 -3.39 -2.50
N GLY A 183 1.93 -3.24 -3.26
CA GLY A 183 1.97 -2.58 -4.56
C GLY A 183 1.97 -1.07 -4.53
N SER A 184 1.78 -0.44 -3.37
CA SER A 184 1.79 1.02 -3.27
C SER A 184 3.21 1.60 -3.47
N MET A 185 3.31 2.68 -4.25
CA MET A 185 4.56 3.43 -4.40
C MET A 185 4.88 4.15 -3.08
N GLY A 186 6.11 3.96 -2.56
CA GLY A 186 6.51 4.56 -1.29
C GLY A 186 8.01 4.45 -1.02
N ILE A 187 8.40 4.49 0.26
CA ILE A 187 9.82 4.51 0.68
C ILE A 187 10.58 5.58 -0.12
N MET A 188 9.94 6.75 -0.30
CA MET A 188 10.48 7.81 -1.13
C MET A 188 11.28 8.80 -0.31
N TYR A 189 12.46 9.16 -0.80
CA TYR A 189 13.25 10.22 -0.19
C TYR A 189 14.16 10.90 -1.21
N THR A 190 14.44 12.17 -0.97
CA THR A 190 15.51 12.94 -1.63
C THR A 190 16.37 13.57 -0.56
N LYS A 191 17.69 13.29 -0.58
CA LYS A 191 18.67 13.86 0.36
C LYS A 191 18.58 15.37 0.34
N LYS A 192 18.70 16.02 1.51
CA LYS A 192 18.39 17.46 1.69
C LYS A 192 19.14 18.36 0.72
N GLU A 193 20.42 18.12 0.51
CA GLU A 193 21.33 18.87 -0.36
C GLU A 193 21.03 18.71 -1.86
N PHE A 194 20.20 17.70 -2.21
CA PHE A 194 19.77 17.38 -3.58
C PHE A 194 18.32 17.77 -3.87
N ARG A 195 17.61 18.40 -2.93
CA ARG A 195 16.23 18.86 -3.11
C ARG A 195 16.14 20.03 -4.09
N ASN A 196 14.93 20.26 -4.61
CA ASN A 196 14.61 21.33 -5.58
C ASN A 196 15.36 21.24 -6.93
N LYS A 197 15.92 20.08 -7.27
CA LYS A 197 16.62 19.81 -8.54
C LYS A 197 15.80 18.94 -9.51
N GLY A 198 14.53 18.63 -9.20
CA GLY A 198 13.66 17.81 -10.05
C GLY A 198 13.74 16.30 -9.79
N TYR A 199 14.71 15.79 -9.05
CA TYR A 199 14.99 14.35 -8.90
C TYR A 199 13.81 13.55 -8.38
N ALA A 200 13.01 14.08 -7.44
CA ALA A 200 11.80 13.40 -6.96
C ALA A 200 10.77 13.20 -8.08
N VAL A 201 10.65 14.15 -9.01
CA VAL A 201 9.79 14.01 -10.20
C VAL A 201 10.34 12.95 -11.13
N ASP A 202 11.66 12.99 -11.39
CA ASP A 202 12.32 12.06 -12.31
C ASP A 202 12.15 10.61 -11.86
N VAL A 203 12.42 10.30 -10.58
CA VAL A 203 12.23 8.93 -10.06
C VAL A 203 10.76 8.51 -10.02
N THR A 204 9.82 9.44 -9.77
CA THR A 204 8.39 9.12 -9.80
C THR A 204 7.92 8.79 -11.21
N ILE A 205 8.29 9.59 -12.22
CA ILE A 205 7.91 9.34 -13.62
C ILE A 205 8.51 8.02 -14.12
N ASP A 206 9.77 7.73 -13.80
CA ASP A 206 10.42 6.47 -14.17
C ASP A 206 9.71 5.26 -13.53
N LEU A 207 9.31 5.38 -12.26
CA LEU A 207 8.60 4.29 -11.60
C LEU A 207 7.17 4.12 -12.16
N LEU A 208 6.46 5.21 -12.49
CA LEU A 208 5.17 5.13 -13.18
C LEU A 208 5.30 4.37 -14.51
N ASP A 209 6.30 4.71 -15.31
CA ASP A 209 6.56 4.04 -16.61
C ASP A 209 6.84 2.54 -16.44
N LYS A 210 7.64 2.17 -15.44
CA LYS A 210 7.93 0.76 -15.13
C LYS A 210 6.67 0.00 -14.74
N LEU A 211 5.85 0.55 -13.82
CA LEU A 211 4.62 -0.11 -13.38
C LEU A 211 3.59 -0.25 -14.50
N LEU A 212 3.44 0.78 -15.37
CA LEU A 212 2.57 0.69 -16.54
C LEU A 212 3.03 -0.41 -17.52
N LYS A 213 4.34 -0.56 -17.74
CA LYS A 213 4.91 -1.65 -18.56
C LYS A 213 4.70 -3.04 -17.94
N GLU A 214 4.53 -3.12 -16.62
CA GLU A 214 4.13 -4.33 -15.89
C GLU A 214 2.62 -4.57 -15.92
N ASN A 215 1.83 -3.74 -16.64
CA ASN A 215 0.37 -3.74 -16.67
C ASN A 215 -0.28 -3.50 -15.30
N LYS A 216 0.40 -2.81 -14.40
CA LYS A 216 -0.09 -2.41 -13.09
C LYS A 216 -0.66 -1.01 -13.12
N ILE A 217 -1.62 -0.72 -12.23
CA ILE A 217 -2.13 0.62 -11.99
C ILE A 217 -1.29 1.24 -10.87
N PRO A 218 -0.44 2.25 -11.15
CA PRO A 218 0.37 2.88 -10.12
C PRO A 218 -0.51 3.61 -9.11
N PHE A 219 -0.28 3.39 -7.82
CA PHE A 219 -1.01 4.06 -6.75
C PHE A 219 -0.12 4.31 -5.54
N LEU A 220 -0.55 5.18 -4.65
CA LEU A 220 0.15 5.48 -3.41
C LEU A 220 -0.81 6.06 -2.36
N HIS A 221 -0.40 5.92 -1.10
CA HIS A 221 -1.07 6.49 0.05
C HIS A 221 -0.23 7.64 0.62
N ILE A 222 -0.79 8.84 0.69
CA ILE A 222 -0.10 10.02 1.25
C ILE A 222 -0.78 10.43 2.55
N VAL A 223 -0.03 10.49 3.65
CA VAL A 223 -0.54 11.02 4.93
C VAL A 223 -1.06 12.44 4.71
N GLU A 224 -2.26 12.75 5.25
CA GLU A 224 -3.03 13.97 4.94
C GLU A 224 -2.24 15.29 5.09
N ASP A 225 -1.32 15.36 6.03
CA ASP A 225 -0.51 16.55 6.29
C ASP A 225 0.82 16.60 5.51
N ASN A 226 1.16 15.57 4.72
CA ASN A 226 2.37 15.53 3.91
C ASN A 226 2.22 16.35 2.60
N MET A 227 2.11 17.66 2.73
CA MET A 227 1.90 18.58 1.61
C MET A 227 2.96 18.48 0.49
N PRO A 228 4.27 18.24 0.77
CA PRO A 228 5.25 18.03 -0.30
C PRO A 228 4.90 16.84 -1.20
N SER A 229 4.49 15.69 -0.64
CA SER A 229 4.12 14.50 -1.39
C SER A 229 2.84 14.71 -2.19
N HIS A 230 1.83 15.40 -1.64
CA HIS A 230 0.62 15.78 -2.39
C HIS A 230 0.93 16.65 -3.63
N LYS A 231 1.83 17.62 -3.49
CA LYS A 231 2.27 18.46 -4.61
C LYS A 231 3.01 17.64 -5.67
N LEU A 232 3.87 16.72 -5.24
CA LEU A 232 4.62 15.83 -6.14
C LEU A 232 3.69 14.91 -6.90
N ALA A 233 2.76 14.22 -6.24
CA ALA A 233 1.80 13.32 -6.86
C ALA A 233 1.00 14.04 -7.95
N LYS A 234 0.43 15.21 -7.64
CA LYS A 234 -0.31 16.04 -8.62
C LYS A 234 0.59 16.49 -9.78
N LYS A 235 1.84 16.88 -9.52
CA LYS A 235 2.79 17.29 -10.56
C LYS A 235 3.14 16.14 -11.51
N CYS A 236 3.18 14.91 -11.00
CA CYS A 236 3.43 13.70 -11.80
C CYS A 236 2.16 13.13 -12.46
N GLY A 237 1.00 13.78 -12.31
CA GLY A 237 -0.25 13.40 -12.98
C GLY A 237 -1.12 12.40 -12.21
N LEU A 238 -0.75 12.02 -10.98
CA LEU A 238 -1.60 11.16 -10.17
C LEU A 238 -2.87 11.91 -9.74
N LYS A 239 -4.00 11.21 -9.73
CA LYS A 239 -5.33 11.71 -9.38
C LYS A 239 -5.72 11.25 -7.99
N LEU A 240 -6.33 12.14 -7.21
CA LEU A 240 -6.91 11.80 -5.93
C LEU A 240 -8.16 10.93 -6.15
N TYR A 241 -8.17 9.75 -5.55
CA TYR A 241 -9.32 8.86 -5.57
C TYR A 241 -10.22 9.02 -4.35
N GLY A 242 -9.63 8.91 -3.16
CA GLY A 242 -10.39 8.93 -1.91
C GLY A 242 -9.49 8.93 -0.68
N LYS A 243 -10.10 8.60 0.45
CA LYS A 243 -9.41 8.58 1.74
C LYS A 243 -9.32 7.16 2.29
N CYS A 244 -8.15 6.81 2.80
CA CYS A 244 -7.92 5.56 3.49
C CYS A 244 -7.17 5.80 4.80
N THR A 245 -7.10 4.77 5.63
CA THR A 245 -6.42 4.85 6.93
C THR A 245 -5.55 3.61 7.12
N TRP A 246 -4.33 3.85 7.55
CA TRP A 246 -3.44 2.83 8.10
C TRP A 246 -3.51 2.94 9.61
N PHE A 247 -3.70 1.84 10.32
CA PHE A 247 -3.81 1.88 11.77
C PHE A 247 -3.45 0.55 12.41
N GLY A 248 -3.06 0.60 13.68
CA GLY A 248 -2.87 -0.55 14.54
C GLY A 248 -3.85 -0.54 15.70
N ILE A 249 -4.42 -1.71 16.03
CA ILE A 249 -5.24 -1.93 17.20
C ILE A 249 -4.54 -2.87 18.17
N ILE A 250 -4.77 -2.65 19.47
CA ILE A 250 -4.31 -3.52 20.55
C ILE A 250 -5.52 -4.13 21.25
N ILE A 251 -5.48 -5.45 21.41
CA ILE A 251 -6.44 -6.21 22.22
C ILE A 251 -5.71 -6.68 23.47
N GLN A 252 -6.22 -6.28 24.63
CA GLN A 252 -5.66 -6.56 25.98
C GLN A 252 -6.46 -7.64 26.70
#